data_53aa4f6fb7162ee6eacf97dfb89c48de
#
_entry.id   53aa4f6fb7162ee6eacf97dfb89c48de
#
_cell.length_a   1.000
_cell.length_b   1.000
_cell.length_c   1.000
_cell.angle_alpha   90.00
_cell.angle_beta   90.00
_cell.angle_gamma   90.00
#
_symmetry.space_group_name_H-M   'P 1'
#
loop_
_entity.id
_entity.type
_entity.pdbx_description
1 polymer ?
#
loop_
_entity_poly.entity_id
_entity_poly.type
_entity_poly.pdbx_seq_one_letter_code
_entity_poly.pdbx_strand_id
1 'polypeptide(L)'
;MSIHWADVIAEKLEGSGPHTIATGITPSGPVHIGNMREVMTAEAVYRALLDRGVEARLIYIADTFDRLRRLYPFLPESFTEHIGKPLSEIPCPKGCCGSYADHFLNPFLKSMERLGIKPEVFRADVLYKEGK
;
A
#
# COMPACT_ATOMS: atom_id res chain seq x y z
N MET A 1 5.15 -2.21 33.55
CA MET A 1 4.74 -1.45 32.37
C MET A 1 5.11 -2.23 31.10
N SER A 2 4.15 -2.55 30.26
CA SER A 2 4.44 -3.23 29.00
C SER A 2 4.99 -2.21 27.99
N ILE A 3 6.11 -2.54 27.37
CA ILE A 3 6.70 -1.72 26.29
C ILE A 3 6.06 -2.15 24.98
N HIS A 4 5.61 -1.18 24.18
CA HIS A 4 5.03 -1.47 22.90
C HIS A 4 6.12 -1.98 21.94
N TRP A 5 5.81 -2.99 21.13
CA TRP A 5 6.78 -3.62 20.22
C TRP A 5 7.43 -2.63 19.23
N ALA A 6 6.69 -1.61 18.79
CA ALA A 6 7.22 -0.59 17.89
C ALA A 6 8.30 0.27 18.57
N ASP A 7 8.17 0.52 19.87
CA ASP A 7 9.19 1.24 20.63
C ASP A 7 10.48 0.43 20.75
N VAL A 8 10.37 -0.89 20.89
CA VAL A 8 11.54 -1.78 20.92
C VAL A 8 12.30 -1.71 19.59
N ILE A 9 11.58 -1.70 18.46
CA ILE A 9 12.18 -1.57 17.13
C ILE A 9 12.83 -0.18 16.97
N ALA A 10 12.12 0.86 17.36
CA ALA A 10 12.62 2.24 17.27
C ALA A 10 13.88 2.45 18.12
N GLU A 11 13.93 1.87 19.31
CA GLU A 11 15.12 1.89 20.16
C GLU A 11 16.36 1.29 19.48
N LYS A 12 16.18 0.18 18.77
CA LYS A 12 17.26 -0.46 18.01
C LYS A 12 17.75 0.39 16.83
N LEU A 13 16.89 1.24 16.29
CA LEU A 13 17.18 2.04 15.10
C LEU A 13 17.61 3.48 15.43
N GLU A 14 17.39 3.96 16.66
CA GLU A 14 17.64 5.38 16.98
C GLU A 14 19.10 5.81 16.90
N GLY A 15 20.04 4.89 17.00
CA GLY A 15 21.47 5.15 16.84
C GLY A 15 21.94 5.33 15.39
N SER A 16 21.06 5.18 14.43
CA SER A 16 21.32 5.27 12.99
C SER A 16 20.20 6.05 12.31
N GLY A 17 20.30 6.27 11.04
CA GLY A 17 19.27 6.98 10.26
C GLY A 17 19.86 8.04 9.35
N PRO A 18 19.00 8.76 8.60
CA PRO A 18 17.54 8.67 8.56
C PRO A 18 17.03 7.31 8.06
N HIS A 19 15.79 6.97 8.42
CA HIS A 19 15.17 5.71 8.03
C HIS A 19 14.01 5.92 7.08
N THR A 20 13.83 4.97 6.15
CA THR A 20 12.65 4.87 5.30
C THR A 20 11.91 3.59 5.66
N ILE A 21 10.67 3.73 6.12
CA ILE A 21 9.77 2.62 6.41
C ILE A 21 8.88 2.42 5.18
N ALA A 22 8.98 1.25 4.57
CA ALA A 22 8.22 0.94 3.36
C ALA A 22 7.18 -0.12 3.64
N THR A 23 6.00 0.07 3.07
CA THR A 23 4.93 -0.92 3.03
C THR A 23 4.35 -0.94 1.62
N GLY A 24 3.68 -2.02 1.25
CA GLY A 24 3.10 -2.13 -0.08
C GLY A 24 2.04 -3.22 -0.15
N ILE A 25 1.02 -2.98 -0.96
CA ILE A 25 -0.07 -3.91 -1.19
C ILE A 25 -0.48 -3.85 -2.66
N THR A 26 -0.80 -5.01 -3.21
CA THR A 26 -1.38 -5.13 -4.55
C THR A 26 -2.88 -4.85 -4.50
N PRO A 27 -3.41 -3.85 -5.25
CA PRO A 27 -4.84 -3.55 -5.27
C PRO A 27 -5.60 -4.52 -6.20
N SER A 28 -5.60 -5.80 -5.84
CA SER A 28 -6.18 -6.88 -6.67
C SER A 28 -7.65 -7.16 -6.38
N GLY A 29 -8.22 -6.55 -5.35
CA GLY A 29 -9.61 -6.74 -4.95
C GLY A 29 -10.00 -5.82 -3.81
N PRO A 30 -11.22 -5.98 -3.27
CA PRO A 30 -11.68 -5.19 -2.13
C PRO A 30 -10.71 -5.26 -0.97
N VAL A 31 -10.34 -4.10 -0.45
CA VAL A 31 -9.42 -4.02 0.68
C VAL A 31 -10.14 -4.39 1.97
N HIS A 32 -9.45 -5.13 2.82
CA HIS A 32 -9.97 -5.57 4.11
C HIS A 32 -8.99 -5.22 5.25
N ILE A 33 -9.41 -5.52 6.48
CA ILE A 33 -8.64 -5.20 7.67
C ILE A 33 -7.25 -5.84 7.69
N GLY A 34 -7.08 -7.00 7.04
CA GLY A 34 -5.78 -7.65 6.90
C GLY A 34 -4.78 -6.81 6.10
N ASN A 35 -5.24 -6.12 5.06
CA ASN A 35 -4.41 -5.18 4.30
C ASN A 35 -4.06 -3.94 5.14
N MET A 36 -5.01 -3.42 5.90
CA MET A 36 -4.78 -2.27 6.77
C MET A 36 -3.78 -2.60 7.88
N ARG A 37 -3.76 -3.83 8.37
CA ARG A 37 -2.78 -4.31 9.35
C ARG A 37 -1.34 -4.11 8.86
N GLU A 38 -1.09 -4.38 7.59
CA GLU A 38 0.23 -4.19 6.96
C GLU A 38 0.68 -2.73 7.09
N VAL A 39 -0.18 -1.81 6.71
CA VAL A 39 0.11 -0.37 6.75
C VAL A 39 0.22 0.14 8.18
N MET A 40 -0.67 -0.29 9.08
CA MET A 40 -0.63 0.11 10.49
C MET A 40 0.63 -0.37 11.20
N THR A 41 1.14 -1.54 10.84
CA THR A 41 2.40 -2.06 11.36
C THR A 41 3.58 -1.15 11.01
N ALA A 42 3.67 -0.75 9.74
CA ALA A 42 4.70 0.17 9.28
C ALA A 42 4.57 1.55 9.94
N GLU A 43 3.35 2.05 10.04
CA GLU A 43 3.09 3.36 10.65
C GLU A 43 3.43 3.40 12.13
N ALA A 44 3.18 2.32 12.88
CA ALA A 44 3.52 2.26 14.29
C ALA A 44 5.03 2.43 14.52
N VAL A 45 5.87 1.80 13.70
CA VAL A 45 7.33 1.98 13.76
C VAL A 45 7.71 3.41 13.36
N TYR A 46 7.11 3.94 12.31
CA TYR A 46 7.34 5.31 11.86
C TYR A 46 7.06 6.33 12.98
N ARG A 47 5.91 6.22 13.64
CA ARG A 47 5.55 7.10 14.76
C ARG A 47 6.50 6.95 15.93
N ALA A 48 6.88 5.73 16.29
CA ALA A 48 7.82 5.48 17.37
C ALA A 48 9.20 6.11 17.12
N LEU A 49 9.67 6.09 15.87
CA LEU A 49 10.91 6.77 15.48
C LEU A 49 10.78 8.28 15.60
N LEU A 50 9.69 8.88 15.12
CA LEU A 50 9.44 10.32 15.25
C LEU A 50 9.38 10.75 16.71
N ASP A 51 8.74 9.97 17.59
CA ASP A 51 8.65 10.24 19.02
C ASP A 51 10.01 10.27 19.70
N ARG A 52 11.00 9.57 19.12
CA ARG A 52 12.40 9.56 19.61
C ARG A 52 13.26 10.62 18.94
N GLY A 53 12.68 11.49 18.09
CA GLY A 53 13.42 12.53 17.37
C GLY A 53 14.27 12.00 16.22
N VAL A 54 14.02 10.77 15.75
CA VAL A 54 14.73 10.17 14.62
C VAL A 54 14.03 10.55 13.33
N GLU A 55 14.78 11.05 12.36
CA GLU A 55 14.25 11.36 11.04
C GLU A 55 13.85 10.09 10.31
N ALA A 56 12.60 10.05 9.86
CA ALA A 56 12.05 8.90 9.15
C ALA A 56 11.02 9.31 8.10
N ARG A 57 10.88 8.47 7.09
CA ARG A 57 9.84 8.57 6.04
C ARG A 57 8.99 7.32 6.07
N LEU A 58 7.69 7.49 5.85
CA LEU A 58 6.78 6.37 5.60
C LEU A 58 6.37 6.42 4.13
N ILE A 59 6.66 5.34 3.40
CA ILE A 59 6.26 5.20 2.01
C ILE A 59 5.32 4.00 1.84
N TYR A 60 4.35 4.17 0.95
CA TYR A 60 3.44 3.12 0.54
C TYR A 60 3.59 2.89 -0.96
N ILE A 61 3.97 1.68 -1.35
CA ILE A 61 4.06 1.30 -2.75
C ILE A 61 2.80 0.54 -3.13
N ALA A 62 1.96 1.17 -3.94
CA ALA A 62 0.81 0.51 -4.53
C ALA A 62 1.30 -0.32 -5.71
N ASP A 63 1.26 -1.64 -5.58
CA ASP A 63 1.72 -2.54 -6.64
C ASP A 63 0.66 -2.66 -7.74
N THR A 64 0.49 -1.57 -8.45
CA THR A 64 -0.47 -1.41 -9.55
C THR A 64 -0.03 -2.11 -10.83
N PHE A 65 1.22 -2.53 -10.91
CA PHE A 65 1.77 -3.23 -12.07
C PHE A 65 1.78 -4.75 -11.92
N ASP A 66 1.40 -5.28 -10.75
CA ASP A 66 1.20 -6.71 -10.58
C ASP A 66 0.06 -7.19 -11.48
N ARG A 67 0.15 -8.44 -11.92
CA ARG A 67 -0.80 -9.01 -12.88
C ARG A 67 -2.07 -9.51 -12.21
N LEU A 68 -3.18 -9.48 -12.93
CA LEU A 68 -4.40 -10.18 -12.54
C LEU A 68 -4.13 -11.69 -12.62
N ARG A 69 -4.17 -12.39 -11.50
CA ARG A 69 -3.75 -13.79 -11.41
C ARG A 69 -4.85 -14.79 -11.74
N ARG A 70 -6.10 -14.40 -11.52
CA ARG A 70 -7.26 -15.26 -11.74
C ARG A 70 -8.53 -14.42 -11.83
N LEU A 71 -9.60 -15.08 -12.30
CA LEU A 71 -10.94 -14.48 -12.24
C LEU A 71 -11.48 -14.59 -10.80
N TYR A 72 -11.53 -13.48 -10.10
CA TYR A 72 -12.09 -13.44 -8.74
C TYR A 72 -13.62 -13.48 -8.79
N PRO A 73 -14.30 -14.01 -7.74
CA PRO A 73 -15.76 -14.14 -7.73
C PRO A 73 -16.56 -12.85 -7.93
N PHE A 74 -15.98 -11.70 -7.60
CA PHE A 74 -16.62 -10.40 -7.77
C PHE A 74 -16.47 -9.81 -9.18
N LEU A 75 -15.74 -10.48 -10.07
CA LEU A 75 -15.50 -10.02 -11.43
C LEU A 75 -16.46 -10.68 -12.42
N PRO A 76 -16.92 -9.96 -13.49
CA PRO A 76 -17.65 -10.57 -14.57
C PRO A 76 -16.75 -11.53 -15.37
N GLU A 77 -17.34 -12.55 -16.00
CA GLU A 77 -16.60 -13.55 -16.80
C GLU A 77 -15.79 -12.93 -17.95
N SER A 78 -16.22 -11.78 -18.47
CA SER A 78 -15.51 -11.05 -19.51
C SER A 78 -14.09 -10.64 -19.09
N PHE A 79 -13.81 -10.57 -17.79
CA PHE A 79 -12.47 -10.26 -17.28
C PHE A 79 -11.50 -11.42 -17.43
N THR A 80 -11.93 -12.59 -17.83
CA THR A 80 -11.04 -13.74 -18.14
C THR A 80 -9.99 -13.36 -19.18
N GLU A 81 -10.33 -12.50 -20.14
CA GLU A 81 -9.38 -12.01 -21.16
C GLU A 81 -8.28 -11.10 -20.61
N HIS A 82 -8.46 -10.57 -19.39
CA HIS A 82 -7.50 -9.69 -18.74
C HIS A 82 -6.53 -10.43 -17.80
N ILE A 83 -6.75 -11.72 -17.55
CA ILE A 83 -5.84 -12.51 -16.71
C ILE A 83 -4.42 -12.43 -17.29
N GLY A 84 -3.45 -12.14 -16.43
CA GLY A 84 -2.05 -11.98 -16.83
C GLY A 84 -1.64 -10.56 -17.18
N LYS A 85 -2.58 -9.63 -17.35
CA LYS A 85 -2.29 -8.22 -17.61
C LYS A 85 -2.03 -7.46 -16.31
N PRO A 86 -1.17 -6.42 -16.33
CA PRO A 86 -1.00 -5.55 -15.17
C PRO A 86 -2.30 -4.87 -14.77
N LEU A 87 -2.54 -4.76 -13.47
CA LEU A 87 -3.80 -4.19 -12.94
C LEU A 87 -4.04 -2.74 -13.40
N SER A 88 -2.97 -1.97 -13.62
CA SER A 88 -3.05 -0.60 -14.13
C SER A 88 -3.51 -0.52 -15.59
N GLU A 89 -3.42 -1.60 -16.33
CA GLU A 89 -3.79 -1.69 -17.76
C GLU A 89 -5.14 -2.37 -18.00
N ILE A 90 -5.79 -2.85 -16.92
CA ILE A 90 -7.11 -3.48 -16.97
C ILE A 90 -8.17 -2.40 -16.71
N PRO A 91 -9.30 -2.42 -17.47
CA PRO A 91 -10.37 -1.44 -17.23
C PRO A 91 -11.02 -1.63 -15.86
N CYS A 92 -11.57 -0.57 -15.32
CA CYS A 92 -12.30 -0.62 -14.05
C CYS A 92 -13.51 -1.56 -14.15
N PRO A 93 -13.67 -2.50 -13.20
CA PRO A 93 -14.78 -3.45 -13.22
C PRO A 93 -16.17 -2.80 -13.18
N LYS A 94 -16.27 -1.60 -12.62
CA LYS A 94 -17.51 -0.84 -12.49
C LYS A 94 -17.60 0.36 -13.43
N GLY A 95 -16.55 0.62 -14.21
CA GLY A 95 -16.51 1.77 -15.11
C GLY A 95 -16.48 3.13 -14.43
N CYS A 96 -16.15 3.20 -13.13
CA CYS A 96 -16.23 4.45 -12.35
C CYS A 96 -14.90 5.20 -12.26
N CYS A 97 -13.81 4.62 -12.74
CA CYS A 97 -12.47 5.21 -12.66
C CYS A 97 -11.56 4.69 -13.80
N GLY A 98 -10.31 5.14 -13.81
CA GLY A 98 -9.39 4.93 -14.94
C GLY A 98 -8.93 3.50 -15.15
N SER A 99 -8.85 2.69 -14.09
CA SER A 99 -8.35 1.32 -14.19
C SER A 99 -8.85 0.43 -13.06
N TYR A 100 -8.63 -0.87 -13.21
CA TYR A 100 -8.84 -1.86 -12.15
C TYR A 100 -8.05 -1.48 -10.89
N ALA A 101 -6.78 -1.13 -11.05
CA ALA A 101 -5.94 -0.71 -9.93
C ALA A 101 -6.52 0.50 -9.20
N ASP A 102 -6.97 1.52 -9.93
CA ASP A 102 -7.58 2.71 -9.34
C ASP A 102 -8.84 2.39 -8.54
N HIS A 103 -9.66 1.48 -9.06
CA HIS A 103 -10.92 1.08 -8.41
C HIS A 103 -10.69 0.55 -6.99
N PHE A 104 -9.68 -0.28 -6.80
CA PHE A 104 -9.39 -0.89 -5.50
C PHE A 104 -8.38 -0.10 -4.66
N LEU A 105 -7.51 0.69 -5.29
CA LEU A 105 -6.55 1.54 -4.58
C LEU A 105 -7.22 2.75 -3.93
N ASN A 106 -8.08 3.46 -4.65
CA ASN A 106 -8.66 4.71 -4.17
C ASN A 106 -9.44 4.58 -2.84
N PRO A 107 -10.30 3.56 -2.64
CA PRO A 107 -10.95 3.36 -1.34
C PRO A 107 -9.96 3.08 -0.22
N PHE A 108 -8.85 2.39 -0.50
CA PHE A 108 -7.83 2.10 0.48
C PHE A 108 -7.08 3.37 0.92
N LEU A 109 -6.72 4.22 -0.02
CA LEU A 109 -6.09 5.51 0.30
C LEU A 109 -7.01 6.38 1.17
N LYS A 110 -8.31 6.39 0.89
CA LYS A 110 -9.30 7.09 1.72
C LYS A 110 -9.38 6.50 3.13
N SER A 111 -9.33 5.20 3.25
CA SER A 111 -9.35 4.53 4.56
C SER A 111 -8.11 4.88 5.38
N MET A 112 -6.93 4.92 4.76
CA MET A 112 -5.71 5.37 5.43
C MET A 112 -5.83 6.81 5.91
N GLU A 113 -6.34 7.70 5.06
CA GLU A 113 -6.54 9.11 5.41
C GLU A 113 -7.48 9.26 6.63
N ARG A 114 -8.58 8.50 6.66
CA ARG A 114 -9.53 8.50 7.79
C ARG A 114 -8.90 8.02 9.10
N LEU A 115 -7.88 7.17 9.04
CA LEU A 115 -7.12 6.71 10.21
C LEU A 115 -5.95 7.63 10.55
N GLY A 116 -5.76 8.72 9.82
CA GLY A 116 -4.64 9.63 10.04
C GLY A 116 -3.30 9.09 9.55
N ILE A 117 -3.30 8.07 8.71
CA ILE A 117 -2.09 7.48 8.12
C ILE A 117 -1.83 8.19 6.79
N LYS A 118 -0.72 8.92 6.70
CA LYS A 118 -0.39 9.77 5.55
C LYS A 118 0.98 9.44 4.98
N PRO A 119 1.14 8.26 4.34
CA PRO A 119 2.41 7.91 3.72
C PRO A 119 2.62 8.69 2.42
N GLU A 120 3.86 8.74 1.96
CA GLU A 120 4.15 9.10 0.58
C GLU A 120 3.74 7.91 -0.30
N VAL A 121 2.83 8.12 -1.23
CA VAL A 121 2.28 7.05 -2.07
C VAL A 121 3.01 7.01 -3.40
N PHE A 122 3.52 5.84 -3.76
CA PHE A 122 4.14 5.57 -5.05
C PHE A 122 3.38 4.46 -5.76
N ARG A 123 3.10 4.65 -7.04
CA ARG A 123 2.46 3.63 -7.88
C ARG A 123 3.53 2.88 -8.67
N ALA A 124 3.53 1.58 -8.60
CA ALA A 124 4.54 0.75 -9.27
C ALA A 124 4.53 0.94 -10.80
N ASP A 125 3.36 1.07 -11.44
CA ASP A 125 3.27 1.30 -12.87
C ASP A 125 3.95 2.60 -13.30
N VAL A 126 3.83 3.66 -12.50
CA VAL A 126 4.48 4.94 -12.75
C VAL A 126 5.99 4.83 -12.56
N LEU A 127 6.43 4.18 -11.48
CA LEU A 127 7.86 3.99 -11.20
C LEU A 127 8.55 3.24 -12.35
N TYR A 128 7.95 2.17 -12.85
CA TYR A 128 8.51 1.40 -13.96
C TYR A 128 8.56 2.21 -15.26
N LYS A 129 7.54 3.00 -15.55
CA LYS A 129 7.53 3.87 -16.75
C LYS A 129 8.58 4.97 -16.67
N GLU A 130 8.88 5.45 -15.47
CA GLU A 130 9.91 6.47 -15.25
C GLU A 130 11.33 5.88 -15.12
N GLY A 131 11.47 4.57 -15.10
CA GLY A 131 12.75 3.89 -14.97
C GLY A 131 13.39 4.01 -13.58
N LYS A 132 12.55 4.05 -12.56
CA LYS A 132 12.98 4.15 -11.15
C LYS A 132 12.90 2.82 -10.42
#